data_6edc6b70253758b792b0070f3985e88b
#
_entry.id   6edc6b70253758b792b0070f3985e88b
#
_cell.length_a   1.000
_cell.length_b   1.000
_cell.length_c   1.000
_cell.angle_alpha   90.00
_cell.angle_beta   90.00
_cell.angle_gamma   90.00
#
_symmetry.space_group_name_H-M   'P 1'
#
loop_
_entity.id
_entity.type
_entity.pdbx_description
1 polymer ?
#
loop_
_entity_poly.entity_id
_entity_poly.type
_entity_poly.pdbx_seq_one_letter_code
_entity_poly.pdbx_strand_id
1 'polypeptide(L)'
;MKKIICLLSLTTLLSVNLKPQVRQGGDPKLSEVWQPEPKVVTPGKTSQDAPSDAIVLFNGKDFSQWQTANGTDARWKLKDDYMQVVPGTGIIQTKKAFGDCQLHIEWKTPDTIKGDGQGRGNSGIFLMGLYELQVLDNYHNRTYSNGQAGSIYKQSMPLVNVCRPPGEWQSYDIIFTSARFNNDSTLKAPARITVFQNGVLVQNNFSIWGGTEYIGIPVYKMTPEKLPLALQDHGNTVCYRNIWIREL
;
A
#
# COMPACT_ATOMS: atom_id res chain seq x y z
N MET A 1 8.49 18.32 -73.74
CA MET A 1 7.96 17.06 -73.20
C MET A 1 8.98 16.45 -72.26
N LYS A 2 8.78 16.63 -70.94
CA LYS A 2 9.67 16.05 -69.93
C LYS A 2 9.06 14.73 -69.45
N LYS A 3 9.79 13.63 -69.64
CA LYS A 3 9.36 12.31 -69.17
C LYS A 3 9.73 12.17 -67.68
N ILE A 4 8.71 11.99 -66.84
CA ILE A 4 8.87 11.66 -65.42
C ILE A 4 9.03 10.15 -65.34
N ILE A 5 10.18 9.67 -64.88
CA ILE A 5 10.42 8.28 -64.57
C ILE A 5 10.03 8.08 -63.09
N CYS A 6 8.98 7.30 -62.85
CA CYS A 6 8.55 6.88 -61.51
C CYS A 6 9.37 5.68 -61.13
N LEU A 7 10.26 5.82 -60.13
CA LEU A 7 10.98 4.70 -59.52
C LEU A 7 10.09 4.09 -58.45
N LEU A 8 9.54 2.88 -58.73
CA LEU A 8 8.89 2.05 -57.72
C LEU A 8 9.96 1.35 -56.87
N SER A 9 10.12 1.79 -55.61
CA SER A 9 10.95 1.06 -54.65
C SER A 9 10.15 -0.13 -54.08
N LEU A 10 10.56 -1.33 -54.41
CA LEU A 10 10.03 -2.58 -53.88
C LEU A 10 10.66 -2.86 -52.52
N THR A 11 9.96 -2.53 -51.44
CA THR A 11 10.35 -2.90 -50.08
C THR A 11 9.96 -4.36 -49.81
N THR A 12 10.92 -5.26 -49.85
CA THR A 12 10.76 -6.64 -49.41
C THR A 12 10.67 -6.71 -47.89
N LEU A 13 9.50 -6.95 -47.34
CA LEU A 13 9.32 -7.31 -45.94
C LEU A 13 9.93 -8.71 -45.70
N LEU A 14 11.10 -8.75 -45.05
CA LEU A 14 11.58 -10.02 -44.47
C LEU A 14 10.73 -10.34 -43.25
N SER A 15 9.80 -11.28 -43.38
CA SER A 15 9.12 -11.88 -42.22
C SER A 15 10.12 -12.82 -41.52
N VAL A 16 10.66 -12.36 -40.39
CA VAL A 16 11.43 -13.23 -39.49
C VAL A 16 10.45 -14.13 -38.77
N ASN A 17 10.34 -15.38 -39.21
CA ASN A 17 9.64 -16.45 -38.50
C ASN A 17 10.45 -16.80 -37.24
N LEU A 18 10.21 -16.12 -36.12
CA LEU A 18 10.65 -16.54 -34.80
C LEU A 18 9.92 -17.83 -34.43
N LYS A 19 10.48 -18.97 -34.75
CA LYS A 19 10.03 -20.25 -34.19
C LYS A 19 10.30 -20.18 -32.67
N PRO A 20 9.31 -20.48 -31.82
CA PRO A 20 9.57 -20.60 -30.38
C PRO A 20 10.65 -21.69 -30.23
N GLN A 21 11.74 -21.31 -29.55
CA GLN A 21 12.82 -22.25 -29.25
C GLN A 21 12.31 -23.23 -28.20
N VAL A 22 11.70 -24.33 -28.64
CA VAL A 22 11.37 -25.45 -27.76
C VAL A 22 12.70 -26.05 -27.32
N ARG A 23 13.09 -25.79 -26.06
CA ARG A 23 14.18 -26.53 -25.43
C ARG A 23 13.75 -27.99 -25.35
N GLN A 24 14.24 -28.80 -26.27
CA GLN A 24 14.10 -30.25 -26.20
C GLN A 24 14.97 -30.77 -25.04
N GLY A 25 14.31 -31.45 -24.09
CA GLY A 25 14.85 -32.49 -23.26
C GLY A 25 16.19 -32.23 -22.54
N GLY A 26 16.12 -31.78 -21.29
CA GLY A 26 17.18 -31.90 -20.31
C GLY A 26 16.71 -32.74 -19.13
N ASP A 27 17.62 -33.17 -18.27
CA ASP A 27 17.26 -33.78 -17.00
C ASP A 27 16.47 -32.71 -16.19
N PRO A 28 15.23 -33.01 -15.76
CA PRO A 28 14.43 -32.10 -14.93
C PRO A 28 15.17 -31.60 -13.67
N LYS A 29 16.06 -32.39 -13.14
CA LYS A 29 16.89 -32.10 -11.96
C LYS A 29 17.83 -30.89 -12.14
N LEU A 30 18.16 -30.51 -13.38
CA LEU A 30 19.03 -29.36 -13.67
C LEU A 30 18.44 -28.00 -13.23
N SER A 31 17.12 -27.92 -13.04
CA SER A 31 16.41 -26.73 -12.57
C SER A 31 15.84 -26.89 -11.16
N GLU A 32 16.03 -28.03 -10.52
CA GLU A 32 15.58 -28.26 -9.15
C GLU A 32 16.50 -27.58 -8.16
N VAL A 33 15.93 -26.79 -7.26
CA VAL A 33 16.61 -26.10 -6.17
C VAL A 33 16.06 -26.61 -4.85
N TRP A 34 16.87 -27.37 -4.11
CA TRP A 34 16.46 -28.01 -2.86
C TRP A 34 16.74 -27.17 -1.61
N GLN A 35 17.62 -26.17 -1.72
CA GLN A 35 18.01 -25.31 -0.59
C GLN A 35 18.06 -23.84 -1.05
N PRO A 36 17.64 -22.87 -0.17
CA PRO A 36 17.03 -23.11 1.12
C PRO A 36 15.58 -23.61 1.02
N GLU A 37 15.14 -24.43 1.99
CA GLU A 37 13.74 -24.80 2.10
C GLU A 37 12.89 -23.61 2.58
N PRO A 38 11.68 -23.39 2.04
CA PRO A 38 10.78 -22.37 2.53
C PRO A 38 10.42 -22.59 4.01
N LYS A 39 10.45 -21.50 4.80
CA LYS A 39 10.02 -21.54 6.20
C LYS A 39 8.55 -21.94 6.29
N VAL A 40 8.23 -22.88 7.17
CA VAL A 40 6.85 -23.27 7.46
C VAL A 40 6.17 -22.20 8.29
N VAL A 41 5.05 -21.69 7.82
CA VAL A 41 4.18 -20.70 8.49
C VAL A 41 2.78 -21.26 8.55
N THR A 42 2.17 -21.25 9.74
CA THR A 42 0.77 -21.63 9.90
C THR A 42 -0.11 -20.46 9.50
N PRO A 43 -0.99 -20.60 8.49
CA PRO A 43 -1.91 -19.53 8.11
C PRO A 43 -2.94 -19.27 9.22
N GLY A 44 -3.55 -18.09 9.22
CA GLY A 44 -4.73 -17.80 10.03
C GLY A 44 -5.93 -18.66 9.64
N LYS A 45 -6.95 -18.72 10.49
CA LYS A 45 -8.19 -19.47 10.20
C LYS A 45 -8.96 -18.90 9.00
N THR A 46 -8.89 -17.60 8.86
CA THR A 46 -9.41 -16.85 7.70
C THR A 46 -8.29 -16.03 7.06
N SER A 47 -8.52 -15.46 5.89
CA SER A 47 -7.56 -14.57 5.23
C SER A 47 -7.30 -13.26 5.99
N GLN A 48 -8.12 -12.93 6.98
CA GLN A 48 -8.01 -11.73 7.80
C GLN A 48 -7.24 -11.97 9.11
N ASP A 49 -7.07 -13.22 9.51
CA ASP A 49 -6.36 -13.56 10.74
C ASP A 49 -4.84 -13.54 10.53
N ALA A 50 -4.12 -13.16 11.57
CA ALA A 50 -2.66 -13.13 11.57
C ALA A 50 -2.05 -14.53 11.38
N PRO A 51 -1.14 -14.75 10.44
CA PRO A 51 -0.35 -15.97 10.36
C PRO A 51 0.66 -16.07 11.51
N SER A 52 1.22 -17.24 11.73
CA SER A 52 2.05 -17.54 12.92
C SER A 52 3.35 -16.74 13.00
N ASP A 53 3.82 -16.13 11.91
CA ASP A 53 5.02 -15.30 11.85
C ASP A 53 4.69 -13.78 11.78
N ALA A 54 3.43 -13.40 11.92
CA ALA A 54 3.01 -12.02 11.98
C ALA A 54 3.17 -11.41 13.38
N ILE A 55 3.42 -10.13 13.41
CA ILE A 55 3.39 -9.30 14.62
C ILE A 55 2.00 -8.67 14.68
N VAL A 56 1.26 -8.98 15.74
CA VAL A 56 -0.04 -8.36 15.98
C VAL A 56 0.19 -6.96 16.56
N LEU A 57 -0.18 -5.93 15.78
CA LEU A 57 -0.03 -4.53 16.17
C LEU A 57 -1.22 -4.03 16.98
N PHE A 58 -2.42 -4.56 16.71
CA PHE A 58 -3.62 -4.23 17.46
C PHE A 58 -4.66 -5.36 17.36
N ASN A 59 -5.10 -5.84 18.52
CA ASN A 59 -6.08 -6.93 18.65
C ASN A 59 -7.30 -6.55 19.51
N GLY A 60 -7.54 -5.25 19.67
CA GLY A 60 -8.67 -4.74 20.46
C GLY A 60 -8.38 -4.57 21.96
N LYS A 61 -7.18 -4.88 22.46
CA LYS A 61 -6.92 -4.90 23.90
C LYS A 61 -6.28 -3.62 24.44
N ASP A 62 -5.26 -3.11 23.76
CA ASP A 62 -4.48 -1.97 24.25
C ASP A 62 -3.64 -1.30 23.13
N PHE A 63 -2.98 -0.21 23.48
CA PHE A 63 -2.04 0.52 22.63
C PHE A 63 -0.57 0.15 22.86
N SER A 64 -0.27 -1.03 23.40
CA SER A 64 1.11 -1.43 23.77
C SER A 64 2.12 -1.31 22.63
N GLN A 65 1.67 -1.49 21.38
CA GLN A 65 2.50 -1.37 20.17
C GLN A 65 2.54 0.05 19.60
N TRP A 66 1.76 1.00 20.15
CA TRP A 66 1.55 2.33 19.59
C TRP A 66 2.01 3.44 20.53
N GLN A 67 2.41 4.53 19.93
CA GLN A 67 2.82 5.78 20.63
C GLN A 67 2.50 6.98 19.74
N THR A 68 2.52 8.18 20.31
CA THR A 68 2.50 9.43 19.53
C THR A 68 3.83 9.63 18.79
N ALA A 69 3.89 10.55 17.84
CA ALA A 69 5.13 10.90 17.15
C ALA A 69 6.28 11.32 18.10
N ASN A 70 5.94 11.84 19.29
CA ASN A 70 6.90 12.25 20.31
C ASN A 70 7.28 11.14 21.29
N GLY A 71 6.85 9.88 21.05
CA GLY A 71 7.17 8.74 21.90
C GLY A 71 6.36 8.65 23.20
N THR A 72 5.32 9.47 23.38
CA THR A 72 4.39 9.37 24.52
C THR A 72 3.23 8.44 24.20
N ASP A 73 2.43 8.08 25.18
CA ASP A 73 1.31 7.17 25.01
C ASP A 73 0.30 7.68 23.97
N ALA A 74 -0.24 6.76 23.15
CA ALA A 74 -1.29 7.05 22.20
C ALA A 74 -2.54 7.57 22.93
N ARG A 75 -3.13 8.68 22.43
CA ARG A 75 -4.29 9.33 23.06
C ARG A 75 -5.61 9.08 22.33
N TRP A 76 -5.63 8.11 21.42
CA TRP A 76 -6.85 7.65 20.78
C TRP A 76 -7.71 6.85 21.76
N LYS A 77 -8.99 6.66 21.47
CA LYS A 77 -9.89 5.89 22.34
C LYS A 77 -9.86 4.42 21.98
N LEU A 78 -9.77 3.58 23.02
CA LEU A 78 -10.07 2.17 22.91
C LEU A 78 -11.58 1.98 23.13
N LYS A 79 -12.26 1.28 22.24
CA LYS A 79 -13.67 0.94 22.32
C LYS A 79 -13.85 -0.51 21.88
N ASP A 80 -14.49 -1.30 22.73
CA ASP A 80 -14.76 -2.71 22.44
C ASP A 80 -13.50 -3.43 21.88
N ASP A 81 -13.50 -3.76 20.58
CA ASP A 81 -12.42 -4.44 19.87
C ASP A 81 -11.66 -3.52 18.88
N TYR A 82 -11.83 -2.19 18.93
CA TYR A 82 -11.21 -1.24 18.01
C TYR A 82 -10.67 0.02 18.68
N MET A 83 -9.74 0.68 17.99
CA MET A 83 -9.29 2.02 18.34
C MET A 83 -9.98 3.06 17.47
N GLN A 84 -10.26 4.23 18.06
CA GLN A 84 -10.91 5.35 17.38
C GLN A 84 -10.06 6.61 17.50
N VAL A 85 -9.87 7.29 16.38
CA VAL A 85 -9.27 8.62 16.34
C VAL A 85 -10.01 9.57 17.28
N VAL A 86 -9.26 10.27 18.10
CA VAL A 86 -9.75 11.41 18.88
C VAL A 86 -9.22 12.68 18.20
N PRO A 87 -10.09 13.47 17.55
CA PRO A 87 -9.67 14.65 16.82
C PRO A 87 -8.80 15.61 17.63
N GLY A 88 -7.70 16.06 17.06
CA GLY A 88 -6.75 16.98 17.70
C GLY A 88 -5.73 16.32 18.62
N THR A 89 -5.72 14.98 18.73
CA THR A 89 -4.69 14.27 19.52
C THR A 89 -3.44 13.90 18.74
N GLY A 90 -3.52 14.04 17.42
CA GLY A 90 -2.42 13.81 16.49
C GLY A 90 -2.25 12.38 16.02
N ILE A 91 -1.27 12.19 15.18
CA ILE A 91 -0.86 10.91 14.60
C ILE A 91 -0.39 9.96 15.70
N ILE A 92 -0.73 8.68 15.57
CA ILE A 92 -0.09 7.59 16.31
C ILE A 92 0.78 6.76 15.38
N GLN A 93 1.85 6.19 15.91
CA GLN A 93 2.77 5.35 15.15
C GLN A 93 3.19 4.10 15.94
N THR A 94 3.64 3.09 15.25
CA THR A 94 4.18 1.90 15.90
C THR A 94 5.49 2.21 16.62
N LYS A 95 5.72 1.56 17.76
CA LYS A 95 7.01 1.64 18.48
C LYS A 95 8.13 0.96 17.72
N LYS A 96 7.81 -0.16 17.03
CA LYS A 96 8.74 -0.87 16.15
C LYS A 96 8.70 -0.26 14.75
N ALA A 97 9.87 -0.15 14.12
CA ALA A 97 10.03 0.25 12.73
C ALA A 97 9.91 -0.96 11.78
N PHE A 98 9.37 -0.75 10.59
CA PHE A 98 9.15 -1.75 9.55
C PHE A 98 9.64 -1.23 8.19
N GLY A 99 10.11 -2.14 7.35
CA GLY A 99 10.44 -1.92 5.95
C GLY A 99 9.52 -2.73 5.05
N ASP A 100 10.10 -3.66 4.26
CA ASP A 100 9.33 -4.58 3.43
C ASP A 100 8.37 -5.40 4.27
N CYS A 101 7.09 -5.41 3.90
CA CYS A 101 6.09 -6.06 4.73
C CYS A 101 4.83 -6.48 3.96
N GLN A 102 4.14 -7.44 4.55
CA GLN A 102 2.73 -7.68 4.35
C GLN A 102 1.99 -7.11 5.55
N LEU A 103 1.00 -6.25 5.32
CA LEU A 103 0.20 -5.59 6.35
C LEU A 103 -1.28 -5.87 6.09
N HIS A 104 -1.99 -6.30 7.11
CA HIS A 104 -3.45 -6.30 7.15
C HIS A 104 -3.94 -5.26 8.14
N ILE A 105 -4.95 -4.49 7.76
CA ILE A 105 -5.59 -3.48 8.61
C ILE A 105 -7.05 -3.31 8.24
N GLU A 106 -7.92 -3.36 9.24
CA GLU A 106 -9.33 -3.02 9.06
C GLU A 106 -9.62 -1.61 9.55
N TRP A 107 -10.44 -0.88 8.81
CA TRP A 107 -10.81 0.49 9.12
C TRP A 107 -12.28 0.76 8.85
N LYS A 108 -12.82 1.76 9.51
CA LYS A 108 -14.22 2.15 9.39
C LYS A 108 -14.35 3.66 9.53
N THR A 109 -15.00 4.32 8.59
CA THR A 109 -15.36 5.73 8.70
C THR A 109 -16.58 5.91 9.63
N PRO A 110 -16.80 7.09 10.20
CA PRO A 110 -18.00 7.35 11.01
C PRO A 110 -19.28 6.99 10.24
N ASP A 111 -20.26 6.40 10.92
CA ASP A 111 -21.59 6.10 10.40
C ASP A 111 -22.41 7.35 10.11
N THR A 112 -22.19 8.42 10.88
CA THR A 112 -22.79 9.72 10.66
C THR A 112 -21.99 10.51 9.63
N ILE A 113 -22.58 10.74 8.46
CA ILE A 113 -21.98 11.50 7.39
C ILE A 113 -21.86 12.98 7.81
N LYS A 114 -20.64 13.51 7.79
CA LYS A 114 -20.34 14.94 7.98
C LYS A 114 -19.35 15.39 6.91
N GLY A 115 -19.65 16.52 6.26
CA GLY A 115 -18.82 17.06 5.17
C GLY A 115 -18.98 16.31 3.86
N ASP A 116 -18.10 16.65 2.93
CA ASP A 116 -18.02 16.11 1.58
C ASP A 116 -16.56 16.04 1.11
N GLY A 117 -16.31 15.41 -0.03
CA GLY A 117 -14.97 15.29 -0.61
C GLY A 117 -13.96 14.78 0.40
N GLN A 118 -12.85 15.52 0.57
CA GLN A 118 -11.77 15.20 1.52
C GLN A 118 -12.13 15.49 2.99
N GLY A 119 -13.22 16.19 3.26
CA GLY A 119 -13.71 16.46 4.60
C GLY A 119 -14.51 15.32 5.22
N ARG A 120 -14.76 14.22 4.48
CA ARG A 120 -15.68 13.17 4.87
C ARG A 120 -14.97 11.87 5.26
N GLY A 121 -14.91 11.56 6.56
CA GLY A 121 -14.33 10.32 7.08
C GLY A 121 -12.88 10.13 6.69
N ASN A 122 -12.06 11.17 6.77
CA ASN A 122 -10.68 11.20 6.29
C ASN A 122 -9.69 10.72 7.35
N SER A 123 -8.72 9.93 6.92
CA SER A 123 -7.54 9.49 7.63
C SER A 123 -6.51 8.97 6.62
N GLY A 124 -5.36 8.47 7.11
CA GLY A 124 -4.31 7.90 6.26
C GLY A 124 -3.53 6.82 6.99
N ILE A 125 -3.05 5.84 6.24
CA ILE A 125 -2.12 4.80 6.68
C ILE A 125 -0.77 5.11 6.04
N PHE A 126 0.22 5.49 6.85
CA PHE A 126 1.54 5.91 6.37
C PHE A 126 2.55 4.78 6.52
N LEU A 127 2.84 4.08 5.43
CA LEU A 127 3.93 3.10 5.38
C LEU A 127 5.25 3.83 5.62
N MET A 128 6.04 3.35 6.58
CA MET A 128 7.28 4.02 7.03
C MET A 128 7.08 5.47 7.50
N GLY A 129 5.85 5.88 7.85
CA GLY A 129 5.55 7.27 8.18
C GLY A 129 5.69 8.26 7.00
N LEU A 130 5.90 7.78 5.78
CA LEU A 130 6.24 8.56 4.59
C LEU A 130 5.23 8.44 3.47
N TYR A 131 4.71 7.23 3.22
CA TYR A 131 3.91 6.90 2.04
C TYR A 131 2.48 6.65 2.43
N GLU A 132 1.60 7.58 2.10
CA GLU A 132 0.20 7.54 2.50
C GLU A 132 -0.64 6.67 1.57
N LEU A 133 -1.26 5.65 2.14
CA LEU A 133 -2.42 4.99 1.60
C LEU A 133 -3.66 5.64 2.19
N GLN A 134 -4.46 6.27 1.33
CA GLN A 134 -5.61 7.07 1.73
C GLN A 134 -6.73 6.22 2.36
N VAL A 135 -7.28 6.73 3.47
CA VAL A 135 -8.52 6.30 4.10
C VAL A 135 -9.53 7.42 3.98
N LEU A 136 -10.67 7.16 3.34
CA LEU A 136 -11.71 8.16 3.09
C LEU A 136 -13.07 7.47 2.95
N ASP A 137 -14.15 8.13 3.34
CA ASP A 137 -15.48 7.70 2.93
C ASP A 137 -15.74 8.10 1.48
N ASN A 138 -15.54 7.16 0.56
CA ASN A 138 -15.83 7.34 -0.87
C ASN A 138 -17.16 6.72 -1.32
N TYR A 139 -17.99 6.25 -0.40
CA TYR A 139 -19.31 5.75 -0.74
C TYR A 139 -20.24 6.90 -1.13
N HIS A 140 -20.57 6.99 -2.43
CA HIS A 140 -21.32 8.13 -3.00
C HIS A 140 -20.74 9.52 -2.62
N ASN A 141 -19.43 9.62 -2.54
CA ASN A 141 -18.70 10.84 -2.21
C ASN A 141 -17.67 11.14 -3.30
N ARG A 142 -17.87 12.24 -4.02
CA ARG A 142 -16.99 12.65 -5.11
C ARG A 142 -15.83 13.48 -4.56
N THR A 143 -14.60 13.12 -4.95
CA THR A 143 -13.38 13.89 -4.72
C THR A 143 -12.42 13.70 -5.90
N TYR A 144 -11.24 14.31 -5.86
CA TYR A 144 -10.23 14.06 -6.90
C TYR A 144 -9.75 12.60 -6.85
N SER A 145 -9.52 12.02 -8.04
CA SER A 145 -9.35 10.56 -8.19
C SER A 145 -8.17 10.00 -7.40
N ASN A 146 -7.05 10.72 -7.35
CA ASN A 146 -5.85 10.33 -6.60
C ASN A 146 -5.86 10.74 -5.11
N GLY A 147 -7.01 11.06 -4.56
CA GLY A 147 -7.27 11.28 -3.14
C GLY A 147 -8.43 10.46 -2.61
N GLN A 148 -8.93 9.49 -3.39
CA GLN A 148 -9.94 8.53 -2.95
C GLN A 148 -9.32 7.48 -2.02
N ALA A 149 -10.15 6.76 -1.26
CA ALA A 149 -9.71 5.58 -0.52
C ALA A 149 -8.97 4.60 -1.44
N GLY A 150 -7.86 4.03 -0.98
CA GLY A 150 -7.00 3.16 -1.78
C GLY A 150 -6.04 3.88 -2.73
N SER A 151 -6.05 5.22 -2.79
CA SER A 151 -5.03 6.00 -3.49
C SER A 151 -3.69 5.94 -2.75
N ILE A 152 -2.58 5.93 -3.49
CA ILE A 152 -1.34 6.49 -2.98
C ILE A 152 -1.48 8.00 -3.14
N TYR A 153 -1.69 8.69 -2.02
CA TYR A 153 -2.22 10.04 -1.96
C TYR A 153 -1.50 11.00 -2.89
N LYS A 154 -2.27 11.61 -3.82
CA LYS A 154 -1.83 12.51 -4.89
C LYS A 154 -0.79 11.94 -5.88
N GLN A 155 -0.51 10.62 -5.82
CA GLN A 155 0.41 9.97 -6.75
C GLN A 155 -0.32 8.98 -7.67
N SER A 156 -1.20 8.13 -7.14
CA SER A 156 -1.94 7.14 -7.91
C SER A 156 -3.38 7.03 -7.44
N MET A 157 -4.32 7.05 -8.36
CA MET A 157 -5.72 6.73 -8.05
C MET A 157 -5.89 5.21 -7.88
N PRO A 158 -6.90 4.74 -7.12
CA PRO A 158 -7.25 3.32 -7.09
C PRO A 158 -7.77 2.87 -8.46
N LEU A 159 -7.54 1.60 -8.80
CA LEU A 159 -8.04 1.01 -10.05
C LEU A 159 -9.57 1.02 -10.11
N VAL A 160 -10.21 0.86 -8.97
CA VAL A 160 -11.66 0.87 -8.81
C VAL A 160 -12.02 1.42 -7.42
N ASN A 161 -13.23 1.99 -7.27
CA ASN A 161 -13.80 2.33 -5.97
C ASN A 161 -14.64 1.18 -5.45
N VAL A 162 -14.22 0.57 -4.34
CA VAL A 162 -14.89 -0.56 -3.68
C VAL A 162 -15.28 -0.23 -2.24
N CYS A 163 -15.44 1.06 -1.92
CA CYS A 163 -15.85 1.48 -0.59
C CYS A 163 -17.24 0.96 -0.26
N ARG A 164 -17.37 0.43 0.94
CA ARG A 164 -18.64 0.11 1.57
C ARG A 164 -19.26 1.37 2.16
N PRO A 165 -20.57 1.36 2.50
CA PRO A 165 -21.22 2.46 3.21
C PRO A 165 -20.47 2.90 4.46
N PRO A 166 -20.58 4.19 4.86
CA PRO A 166 -20.00 4.67 6.11
C PRO A 166 -20.56 3.86 7.30
N GLY A 167 -19.75 3.64 8.32
CA GLY A 167 -20.09 2.78 9.45
C GLY A 167 -19.79 1.29 9.23
N GLU A 168 -19.54 0.84 8.01
CA GLU A 168 -19.15 -0.53 7.72
C GLU A 168 -17.62 -0.71 7.76
N TRP A 169 -17.18 -1.88 8.26
CA TRP A 169 -15.78 -2.25 8.27
C TRP A 169 -15.27 -2.56 6.87
N GLN A 170 -14.10 -2.04 6.56
CA GLN A 170 -13.35 -2.25 5.34
C GLN A 170 -11.96 -2.76 5.68
N SER A 171 -11.34 -3.50 4.77
CA SER A 171 -9.98 -4.00 4.93
C SER A 171 -9.05 -3.47 3.86
N TYR A 172 -7.79 -3.28 4.24
CA TYR A 172 -6.67 -3.25 3.32
C TYR A 172 -5.74 -4.43 3.59
N ASP A 173 -5.40 -5.15 2.53
CA ASP A 173 -4.32 -6.12 2.49
C ASP A 173 -3.22 -5.53 1.59
N ILE A 174 -2.05 -5.29 2.18
CA ILE A 174 -0.99 -4.48 1.58
C ILE A 174 0.28 -5.31 1.49
N ILE A 175 0.93 -5.29 0.31
CA ILE A 175 2.30 -5.74 0.13
C ILE A 175 3.13 -4.51 -0.19
N PHE A 176 4.11 -4.22 0.65
CA PHE A 176 4.95 -3.04 0.53
C PHE A 176 6.42 -3.43 0.46
N THR A 177 7.14 -2.81 -0.45
CA THR A 177 8.60 -2.88 -0.55
C THR A 177 9.16 -1.47 -0.42
N SER A 178 10.04 -1.26 0.54
CA SER A 178 10.64 0.05 0.81
C SER A 178 11.64 0.46 -0.27
N ALA A 179 11.86 1.77 -0.40
CA ALA A 179 12.87 2.30 -1.31
C ALA A 179 14.28 1.84 -0.90
N ARG A 180 15.14 1.69 -1.89
CA ARG A 180 16.55 1.38 -1.69
C ARG A 180 17.40 2.53 -2.20
N PHE A 181 18.49 2.82 -1.49
CA PHE A 181 19.41 3.88 -1.84
C PHE A 181 20.83 3.33 -2.02
N ASN A 182 21.61 4.01 -2.83
CA ASN A 182 23.04 3.81 -2.95
C ASN A 182 23.78 4.50 -1.80
N ASN A 183 25.06 4.19 -1.62
CA ASN A 183 25.88 4.80 -0.56
C ASN A 183 26.05 6.32 -0.73
N ASP A 184 25.88 6.84 -1.94
CA ASP A 184 25.89 8.27 -2.26
C ASP A 184 24.53 8.95 -2.06
N SER A 185 23.58 8.27 -1.43
CA SER A 185 22.21 8.73 -1.18
C SER A 185 21.30 8.83 -2.41
N THR A 186 21.77 8.44 -3.60
CA THR A 186 20.93 8.39 -4.80
C THR A 186 19.94 7.22 -4.71
N LEU A 187 18.78 7.37 -5.30
CA LEU A 187 17.76 6.31 -5.34
C LEU A 187 18.25 5.13 -6.18
N LYS A 188 18.31 3.94 -5.59
CA LYS A 188 18.63 2.68 -6.27
C LYS A 188 17.38 1.99 -6.81
N ALA A 189 16.32 1.97 -6.01
CA ALA A 189 15.02 1.42 -6.38
C ALA A 189 13.89 2.17 -5.64
N PRO A 190 12.79 2.53 -6.32
CA PRO A 190 11.65 3.15 -5.67
C PRO A 190 10.91 2.18 -4.76
N ALA A 191 10.20 2.70 -3.77
CA ALA A 191 9.24 1.93 -3.01
C ALA A 191 8.11 1.43 -3.92
N ARG A 192 7.56 0.25 -3.62
CA ARG A 192 6.47 -0.37 -4.37
C ARG A 192 5.36 -0.80 -3.45
N ILE A 193 4.14 -0.74 -3.97
CA ILE A 193 2.96 -1.12 -3.19
C ILE A 193 1.93 -1.84 -4.05
N THR A 194 1.38 -2.92 -3.50
CA THR A 194 0.18 -3.59 -3.99
C THR A 194 -0.86 -3.56 -2.88
N VAL A 195 -2.09 -3.19 -3.20
CA VAL A 195 -3.17 -3.06 -2.22
C VAL A 195 -4.43 -3.75 -2.72
N PHE A 196 -5.00 -4.58 -1.87
CA PHE A 196 -6.37 -5.06 -1.99
C PHE A 196 -7.23 -4.33 -0.97
N GLN A 197 -8.32 -3.73 -1.43
CA GLN A 197 -9.36 -3.17 -0.56
C GLN A 197 -10.59 -4.09 -0.63
N ASN A 198 -11.05 -4.58 0.52
CA ASN A 198 -12.18 -5.50 0.60
C ASN A 198 -12.03 -6.74 -0.33
N GLY A 199 -10.79 -7.23 -0.49
CA GLY A 199 -10.46 -8.34 -1.37
C GLY A 199 -10.33 -7.99 -2.87
N VAL A 200 -10.53 -6.74 -3.26
CA VAL A 200 -10.42 -6.27 -4.65
C VAL A 200 -9.12 -5.49 -4.85
N LEU A 201 -8.37 -5.79 -5.91
CA LEU A 201 -7.12 -5.13 -6.24
C LEU A 201 -7.36 -3.65 -6.59
N VAL A 202 -6.77 -2.73 -5.82
CA VAL A 202 -6.88 -1.28 -6.04
C VAL A 202 -5.55 -0.62 -6.40
N GLN A 203 -4.41 -1.21 -6.00
CA GLN A 203 -3.07 -0.80 -6.45
C GLN A 203 -2.30 -2.04 -6.87
N ASN A 204 -1.71 -2.04 -8.07
CA ASN A 204 -0.97 -3.18 -8.62
C ASN A 204 0.51 -2.83 -8.80
N ASN A 205 1.34 -3.23 -7.84
CA ASN A 205 2.80 -3.04 -7.87
C ASN A 205 3.20 -1.60 -8.29
N PHE A 206 2.46 -0.61 -7.78
CA PHE A 206 2.70 0.78 -8.11
C PHE A 206 4.06 1.24 -7.60
N SER A 207 4.87 1.86 -8.45
CA SER A 207 6.13 2.51 -8.08
C SER A 207 5.81 3.88 -7.49
N ILE A 208 5.99 4.03 -6.18
CA ILE A 208 5.76 5.29 -5.46
C ILE A 208 6.80 6.32 -5.93
N TRP A 209 6.40 7.58 -6.07
CA TRP A 209 7.27 8.63 -6.62
C TRP A 209 8.14 9.32 -5.56
N GLY A 210 7.84 9.13 -4.27
CA GLY A 210 8.51 9.75 -3.13
C GLY A 210 7.58 9.86 -1.93
N GLY A 211 8.02 10.52 -0.88
CA GLY A 211 7.19 10.79 0.30
C GLY A 211 5.92 11.55 -0.08
N THR A 212 4.84 11.33 0.68
CA THR A 212 3.56 12.03 0.45
C THR A 212 3.71 13.53 0.67
N GLU A 213 3.24 14.31 -0.33
CA GLU A 213 3.19 15.76 -0.29
C GLU A 213 1.76 16.26 -0.52
N TYR A 214 1.28 17.17 0.33
CA TYR A 214 0.00 17.84 0.11
C TYR A 214 0.10 18.84 -1.04
N ILE A 215 1.22 19.58 -1.11
CA ILE A 215 1.53 20.56 -2.17
C ILE A 215 2.94 20.26 -2.66
N GLY A 216 3.10 20.15 -3.97
CA GLY A 216 4.40 19.92 -4.60
C GLY A 216 4.50 18.56 -5.28
N ILE A 217 5.71 18.26 -5.71
CA ILE A 217 6.05 16.99 -6.38
C ILE A 217 6.76 16.09 -5.38
N PRO A 218 6.29 14.84 -5.18
CA PRO A 218 6.97 13.87 -4.33
C PRO A 218 8.42 13.67 -4.76
N VAL A 219 9.32 13.63 -3.79
CA VAL A 219 10.73 13.35 -4.02
C VAL A 219 11.24 12.32 -3.03
N TYR A 220 12.22 11.54 -3.44
CA TYR A 220 12.93 10.65 -2.55
C TYR A 220 14.04 11.40 -1.80
N LYS A 221 14.09 11.17 -0.49
CA LYS A 221 15.23 11.51 0.37
C LYS A 221 15.72 10.22 1.00
N MET A 222 17.02 10.05 1.15
CA MET A 222 17.57 8.89 1.85
C MET A 222 16.98 8.78 3.25
N THR A 223 16.51 7.61 3.58
CA THR A 223 15.92 7.27 4.88
C THR A 223 16.50 5.96 5.37
N PRO A 224 16.40 5.66 6.68
CA PRO A 224 16.63 4.30 7.18
C PRO A 224 15.78 3.28 6.43
N GLU A 225 16.24 2.02 6.36
CA GLU A 225 15.53 0.93 5.69
C GLU A 225 14.19 0.60 6.35
N LYS A 226 14.04 0.93 7.63
CA LYS A 226 12.82 0.71 8.43
C LYS A 226 12.47 1.98 9.20
N LEU A 227 11.20 2.34 9.18
CA LEU A 227 10.60 3.43 9.95
C LEU A 227 9.22 2.98 10.49
N PRO A 228 8.66 3.66 11.50
CA PRO A 228 7.35 3.32 12.03
C PRO A 228 6.23 3.38 10.99
N LEU A 229 5.26 2.47 11.10
CA LEU A 229 3.94 2.61 10.49
C LEU A 229 3.16 3.64 11.28
N ALA A 230 2.46 4.58 10.60
CA ALA A 230 1.69 5.60 11.28
C ALA A 230 0.23 5.66 10.79
N LEU A 231 -0.68 6.09 11.67
CA LEU A 231 -2.09 6.31 11.39
C LEU A 231 -2.44 7.77 11.68
N GLN A 232 -3.15 8.39 10.73
CA GLN A 232 -3.41 9.82 10.75
C GLN A 232 -4.66 10.19 11.56
N ASP A 233 -4.54 11.23 12.38
CA ASP A 233 -5.66 12.04 12.86
C ASP A 233 -5.88 13.19 11.85
N HIS A 234 -6.93 13.11 11.05
CA HIS A 234 -7.36 14.17 10.14
C HIS A 234 -8.63 14.90 10.63
N GLY A 235 -8.91 14.83 11.93
CA GLY A 235 -10.09 15.47 12.52
C GLY A 235 -11.38 14.67 12.40
N ASN A 236 -11.35 13.47 11.84
CA ASN A 236 -12.50 12.57 11.71
C ASN A 236 -12.33 11.35 12.63
N THR A 237 -13.43 10.88 13.23
CA THR A 237 -13.43 9.76 14.16
C THR A 237 -13.38 8.40 13.46
N VAL A 238 -12.39 8.23 12.58
CA VAL A 238 -12.13 6.95 11.91
C VAL A 238 -11.72 5.90 12.94
N CYS A 239 -12.14 4.67 12.72
CA CYS A 239 -11.84 3.54 13.59
C CYS A 239 -10.93 2.54 12.89
N TYR A 240 -10.09 1.84 13.68
CA TYR A 240 -9.19 0.80 13.19
C TYR A 240 -9.23 -0.41 14.11
N ARG A 241 -9.09 -1.61 13.53
CA ARG A 241 -8.98 -2.87 14.27
C ARG A 241 -8.22 -3.92 13.48
N ASN A 242 -7.97 -5.07 14.08
CA ASN A 242 -7.36 -6.24 13.45
C ASN A 242 -6.15 -5.85 12.62
N ILE A 243 -5.11 -5.31 13.27
CA ILE A 243 -3.90 -4.84 12.60
C ILE A 243 -2.77 -5.81 12.87
N TRP A 244 -2.24 -6.42 11.83
CA TRP A 244 -1.05 -7.26 11.92
C TRP A 244 -0.11 -7.02 10.74
N ILE A 245 1.17 -7.22 10.99
CA ILE A 245 2.23 -7.03 10.01
C ILE A 245 3.18 -8.22 10.02
N ARG A 246 3.64 -8.60 8.84
CA ARG A 246 4.64 -9.61 8.61
C ARG A 246 5.80 -9.00 7.85
N GLU A 247 7.02 -9.11 8.38
CA GLU A 247 8.24 -8.64 7.69
C GLU A 247 8.61 -9.63 6.56
N LEU A 248 9.06 -9.09 5.42
CA LEU A 248 9.43 -9.84 4.21
C LEU A 248 10.95 -9.80 3.98
#